data_008f8c29df8a63d1d923e58f8ecdf03f
#
_entry.id   008f8c29df8a63d1d923e58f8ecdf03f
#
_cell.length_a   1.000
_cell.length_b   1.000
_cell.length_c   1.000
_cell.angle_alpha   90.00
_cell.angle_beta   90.00
_cell.angle_gamma   90.00
#
_symmetry.space_group_name_H-M   'P 1'
#
loop_
_entity.id
_entity.type
_entity.pdbx_description
1 polymer ?
#
loop_
_entity_poly.entity_id
_entity_poly.type
_entity_poly.pdbx_seq_one_letter_code
_entity_poly.pdbx_strand_id
1 'polypeptide(L)'
;MTKVKNIYEFLNEWAPFSTAMSFDNAGLLAGNGEEEVQTVLLALDITPDVVREAASCGAQLIVSHHPVIFDPLKRLTPDSAPWLLARHAIAAICAHTNLDLAPGGVNTCLAARLGLANVRPLSIDPPSGLPEALCGELPAAMEPREFALHVKNALDCERVEFTKGSAPVRTVGLCSGAGAFCMPDPQTSGVQAFVTGEAKHHELLAAESIGLTLVVAGHYHTEAVVLPEVRERLSKAFPEVTFSIAAASRTPSHAV
;
A
#
# COMPACT_ATOMS: atom_id res chain seq x y z
N MET A 1 6.16 21.37 20.70
CA MET A 1 5.27 20.19 20.51
C MET A 1 5.19 19.90 19.03
N THR A 2 5.14 18.62 18.65
CA THR A 2 5.01 18.19 17.26
C THR A 2 3.67 18.64 16.71
N LYS A 3 3.65 19.12 15.46
CA LYS A 3 2.45 19.54 14.74
C LYS A 3 2.20 18.62 13.53
N VAL A 4 0.98 18.62 13.03
CA VAL A 4 0.60 17.88 11.81
C VAL A 4 1.55 18.18 10.65
N LYS A 5 1.94 19.45 10.45
CA LYS A 5 2.89 19.84 9.39
C LYS A 5 4.27 19.20 9.52
N ASN A 6 4.75 18.92 10.73
CA ASN A 6 6.06 18.27 10.90
C ASN A 6 6.02 16.81 10.42
N ILE A 7 4.91 16.13 10.68
CA ILE A 7 4.67 14.77 10.18
C ILE A 7 4.49 14.80 8.65
N TYR A 8 3.76 15.79 8.12
CA TYR A 8 3.61 16.00 6.68
C TYR A 8 4.96 16.22 5.99
N GLU A 9 5.81 17.10 6.53
CA GLU A 9 7.15 17.39 6.00
C GLU A 9 8.03 16.14 6.01
N PHE A 10 8.02 15.36 7.09
CA PHE A 10 8.75 14.10 7.18
C PHE A 10 8.30 13.08 6.12
N LEU A 11 6.98 12.92 5.94
CA LEU A 11 6.45 12.04 4.89
C LEU A 11 6.82 12.54 3.49
N ASN A 12 6.81 13.86 3.28
CA ASN A 12 7.21 14.48 2.01
C ASN A 12 8.70 14.33 1.72
N GLU A 13 9.57 14.29 2.73
CA GLU A 13 11.00 13.98 2.55
C GLU A 13 11.23 12.52 2.16
N TRP A 14 10.49 11.60 2.76
CA TRP A 14 10.60 10.17 2.46
C TRP A 14 9.96 9.78 1.13
N ALA A 15 8.74 10.22 0.91
CA ALA A 15 7.89 9.92 -0.24
C ALA A 15 7.28 11.23 -0.76
N PRO A 16 8.00 12.00 -1.59
CA PRO A 16 7.56 13.34 -2.01
C PRO A 16 6.17 13.32 -2.63
N PHE A 17 5.23 14.11 -2.11
CA PHE A 17 3.87 14.17 -2.63
C PHE A 17 3.80 14.59 -4.10
N SER A 18 4.83 15.30 -4.59
CA SER A 18 4.95 15.67 -6.00
C SER A 18 5.21 14.48 -6.94
N THR A 19 5.57 13.31 -6.41
CA THR A 19 5.75 12.07 -7.18
C THR A 19 4.48 11.24 -7.26
N ALA A 20 3.40 11.65 -6.61
CA ALA A 20 2.10 11.00 -6.73
C ALA A 20 1.62 11.02 -8.19
N MET A 21 0.95 9.95 -8.61
CA MET A 21 0.40 9.84 -9.96
C MET A 21 -0.63 10.94 -10.22
N SER A 22 -0.78 11.37 -11.46
CA SER A 22 -1.58 12.56 -11.84
C SER A 22 -3.07 12.49 -11.51
N PHE A 23 -3.59 11.30 -11.30
CA PHE A 23 -5.00 11.07 -10.89
C PHE A 23 -5.19 11.07 -9.37
N ASP A 24 -4.09 11.06 -8.62
CA ASP A 24 -4.10 10.85 -7.17
C ASP A 24 -4.40 12.14 -6.39
N ASN A 25 -4.84 11.97 -5.14
CA ASN A 25 -5.07 13.07 -4.19
C ASN A 25 -4.30 12.80 -2.88
N ALA A 26 -2.95 12.70 -2.98
CA ALA A 26 -2.07 12.55 -1.83
C ALA A 26 -1.77 13.89 -1.15
N GLY A 27 -1.50 13.86 0.16
CA GLY A 27 -1.15 15.03 0.96
C GLY A 27 -2.03 15.26 2.18
N LEU A 28 -2.12 16.51 2.65
CA LEU A 28 -3.00 16.90 3.76
C LEU A 28 -4.42 17.08 3.24
N LEU A 29 -5.32 16.18 3.60
CA LEU A 29 -6.70 16.13 3.10
C LEU A 29 -7.74 16.70 4.07
N ALA A 30 -7.40 16.77 5.36
CA ALA A 30 -8.22 17.41 6.39
C ALA A 30 -7.30 18.06 7.44
N GLY A 31 -7.71 19.22 7.97
CA GLY A 31 -6.89 20.01 8.90
C GLY A 31 -6.15 21.16 8.22
N ASN A 32 -5.39 21.94 9.00
CA ASN A 32 -4.63 23.09 8.50
C ASN A 32 -3.11 22.97 8.73
N GLY A 33 -2.66 21.86 9.33
CA GLY A 33 -1.25 21.58 9.61
C GLY A 33 -0.70 22.16 10.90
N GLU A 34 -1.41 23.05 11.57
CA GLU A 34 -0.97 23.72 12.80
C GLU A 34 -1.44 23.00 14.08
N GLU A 35 -2.26 21.97 13.95
CA GLU A 35 -2.74 21.15 15.06
C GLU A 35 -1.58 20.47 15.78
N GLU A 36 -1.56 20.55 17.11
CA GLU A 36 -0.60 19.83 17.95
C GLU A 36 -0.96 18.36 18.01
N VAL A 37 0.05 17.48 17.93
CA VAL A 37 -0.14 16.03 17.82
C VAL A 37 0.59 15.32 18.96
N GLN A 38 -0.14 14.49 19.68
CA GLN A 38 0.38 13.56 20.70
C GLN A 38 0.08 12.11 20.34
N THR A 39 -1.02 11.87 19.62
CA THR A 39 -1.46 10.54 19.21
C THR A 39 -1.84 10.54 17.74
N VAL A 40 -1.31 9.59 16.99
CA VAL A 40 -1.56 9.37 15.56
C VAL A 40 -2.04 7.95 15.34
N LEU A 41 -3.12 7.81 14.58
CA LEU A 41 -3.59 6.52 14.12
C LEU A 41 -3.14 6.29 12.66
N LEU A 42 -2.64 5.10 12.36
CA LEU A 42 -2.21 4.70 11.02
C LEU A 42 -3.22 3.71 10.45
N ALA A 43 -3.60 3.88 9.21
CA ALA A 43 -4.59 3.00 8.57
C ALA A 43 -4.29 2.85 7.07
N LEU A 44 -4.77 1.77 6.45
CA LEU A 44 -4.79 1.70 4.99
C LEU A 44 -5.87 2.65 4.46
N ASP A 45 -7.08 2.52 4.98
CA ASP A 45 -8.26 3.30 4.61
C ASP A 45 -8.78 4.11 5.80
N ILE A 46 -9.18 5.38 5.57
CA ILE A 46 -9.91 6.16 6.58
C ILE A 46 -11.41 5.88 6.42
N THR A 47 -11.86 4.79 7.04
CA THR A 47 -13.29 4.46 7.13
C THR A 47 -13.96 5.21 8.29
N PRO A 48 -15.31 5.30 8.34
CA PRO A 48 -16.01 5.84 9.50
C PRO A 48 -15.62 5.17 10.83
N ASP A 49 -15.34 3.85 10.82
CA ASP A 49 -14.94 3.12 12.03
C ASP A 49 -13.51 3.49 12.46
N VAL A 50 -12.59 3.69 11.52
CA VAL A 50 -11.25 4.20 11.81
C VAL A 50 -11.30 5.60 12.42
N VAL A 51 -12.18 6.49 11.92
CA VAL A 51 -12.33 7.83 12.53
C VAL A 51 -12.93 7.75 13.93
N ARG A 52 -13.91 6.86 14.17
CA ARG A 52 -14.47 6.64 15.52
C ARG A 52 -13.42 6.07 16.48
N GLU A 53 -12.57 5.14 16.02
CA GLU A 53 -11.44 4.62 16.80
C GLU A 53 -10.46 5.75 17.14
N ALA A 54 -10.07 6.58 16.16
CA ALA A 54 -9.20 7.73 16.38
C ALA A 54 -9.78 8.71 17.41
N ALA A 55 -11.07 9.04 17.31
CA ALA A 55 -11.75 9.88 18.28
C ALA A 55 -11.77 9.24 19.69
N SER A 56 -11.96 7.93 19.79
CA SER A 56 -12.02 7.21 21.08
C SER A 56 -10.67 7.14 21.79
N CYS A 57 -9.57 7.05 21.05
CA CYS A 57 -8.21 7.04 21.61
C CYS A 57 -7.58 8.44 21.70
N GLY A 58 -8.33 9.50 21.35
CA GLY A 58 -7.87 10.88 21.42
C GLY A 58 -6.80 11.22 20.38
N ALA A 59 -6.78 10.57 19.21
CA ALA A 59 -5.86 10.90 18.14
C ALA A 59 -6.23 12.24 17.48
N GLN A 60 -5.22 13.06 17.20
CA GLN A 60 -5.37 14.35 16.51
C GLN A 60 -5.12 14.22 15.00
N LEU A 61 -4.49 13.14 14.57
CA LEU A 61 -4.12 12.89 13.17
C LEU A 61 -4.35 11.42 12.81
N ILE A 62 -4.86 11.20 11.60
CA ILE A 62 -4.79 9.90 10.94
C ILE A 62 -3.84 10.03 9.74
N VAL A 63 -2.87 9.11 9.62
CA VAL A 63 -2.05 8.94 8.42
C VAL A 63 -2.54 7.68 7.71
N SER A 64 -2.98 7.83 6.46
CA SER A 64 -3.49 6.72 5.65
C SER A 64 -2.68 6.52 4.39
N HIS A 65 -2.81 5.31 3.83
CA HIS A 65 -2.36 5.04 2.48
C HIS A 65 -3.37 5.57 1.46
N HIS A 66 -4.63 5.15 1.54
CA HIS A 66 -5.67 5.61 0.63
C HIS A 66 -6.24 6.98 1.02
N PRO A 67 -6.55 7.85 0.03
CA PRO A 67 -7.11 9.15 0.28
C PRO A 67 -8.57 9.07 0.75
N VAL A 68 -8.87 9.71 1.87
CA VAL A 68 -10.24 9.81 2.38
C VAL A 68 -11.15 10.64 1.46
N ILE A 69 -10.57 11.46 0.61
CA ILE A 69 -11.22 12.22 -0.45
C ILE A 69 -10.42 11.94 -1.72
N PHE A 70 -10.93 11.07 -2.59
CA PHE A 70 -10.30 10.77 -3.88
C PHE A 70 -10.78 11.76 -4.94
N ASP A 71 -12.09 11.88 -5.12
CA ASP A 71 -12.73 12.85 -6.01
C ASP A 71 -13.31 14.04 -5.22
N PRO A 72 -13.47 15.22 -5.85
CA PRO A 72 -14.10 16.37 -5.22
C PRO A 72 -15.50 16.07 -4.67
N LEU A 73 -15.70 16.36 -3.39
CA LEU A 73 -16.97 16.11 -2.72
C LEU A 73 -18.03 17.12 -3.16
N LYS A 74 -19.19 16.64 -3.61
CA LYS A 74 -20.35 17.50 -3.92
C LYS A 74 -21.17 17.86 -2.68
N ARG A 75 -21.08 17.04 -1.62
CA ARG A 75 -21.74 17.27 -0.32
C ARG A 75 -21.06 16.45 0.76
N LEU A 76 -21.12 16.93 2.00
CA LEU A 76 -20.78 16.17 3.20
C LEU A 76 -22.07 15.52 3.73
N THR A 77 -22.06 14.22 3.94
CA THR A 77 -23.18 13.48 4.55
C THR A 77 -22.82 13.11 5.99
N PRO A 78 -23.76 13.19 6.94
CA PRO A 78 -23.54 12.69 8.27
C PRO A 78 -23.01 11.25 8.23
N ASP A 79 -22.10 10.93 9.15
CA ASP A 79 -21.45 9.62 9.28
C ASP A 79 -20.50 9.20 8.14
N SER A 80 -20.28 10.05 7.12
CA SER A 80 -19.17 9.84 6.19
C SER A 80 -17.82 10.13 6.86
N ALA A 81 -16.74 9.45 6.45
CA ALA A 81 -15.41 9.66 7.05
C ALA A 81 -14.96 11.14 7.00
N PRO A 82 -15.10 11.90 5.89
CA PRO A 82 -14.76 13.33 5.87
C PRO A 82 -15.59 14.18 6.83
N TRP A 83 -16.90 13.85 7.00
CA TRP A 83 -17.74 14.54 7.99
C TRP A 83 -17.27 14.26 9.42
N LEU A 84 -16.97 13.01 9.75
CA LEU A 84 -16.52 12.61 11.07
C LEU A 84 -15.15 13.23 11.42
N LEU A 85 -14.22 13.28 10.47
CA LEU A 85 -12.93 13.98 10.65
C LEU A 85 -13.16 15.45 11.06
N ALA A 86 -13.99 16.18 10.29
CA ALA A 86 -14.32 17.58 10.60
C ALA A 86 -15.03 17.73 11.95
N ARG A 87 -15.97 16.83 12.25
CA ARG A 87 -16.73 16.86 13.52
C ARG A 87 -15.84 16.64 14.74
N HIS A 88 -14.85 15.78 14.64
CA HIS A 88 -13.94 15.44 15.75
C HIS A 88 -12.65 16.27 15.73
N ALA A 89 -12.50 17.21 14.77
CA ALA A 89 -11.31 18.00 14.57
C ALA A 89 -10.03 17.14 14.43
N ILE A 90 -10.13 16.02 13.70
CA ILE A 90 -9.03 15.11 13.42
C ILE A 90 -8.47 15.43 12.04
N ALA A 91 -7.16 15.72 11.97
CA ALA A 91 -6.46 15.92 10.71
C ALA A 91 -6.24 14.58 9.96
N ALA A 92 -6.07 14.65 8.63
CA ALA A 92 -5.79 13.48 7.81
C ALA A 92 -4.71 13.78 6.77
N ILE A 93 -3.65 12.97 6.76
CA ILE A 93 -2.61 12.95 5.73
C ILE A 93 -2.71 11.62 4.98
N CYS A 94 -2.66 11.69 3.66
CA CYS A 94 -2.63 10.54 2.77
C CYS A 94 -1.26 10.46 2.09
N ALA A 95 -0.59 9.30 2.18
CA ALA A 95 0.59 8.95 1.39
C ALA A 95 0.25 7.71 0.56
N HIS A 96 -0.14 7.92 -0.69
CA HIS A 96 -0.72 6.92 -1.59
C HIS A 96 0.31 6.50 -2.66
N THR A 97 0.08 6.83 -3.94
CA THR A 97 0.97 6.39 -5.02
C THR A 97 2.39 6.92 -4.88
N ASN A 98 2.62 8.07 -4.26
CA ASN A 98 3.95 8.53 -3.89
C ASN A 98 4.67 7.56 -2.92
N LEU A 99 3.94 6.90 -2.01
CA LEU A 99 4.50 5.92 -1.10
C LEU A 99 4.71 4.55 -1.76
N ASP A 100 3.89 4.19 -2.77
CA ASP A 100 4.12 3.00 -3.60
C ASP A 100 5.46 3.08 -4.33
N LEU A 101 5.76 4.26 -4.89
CA LEU A 101 6.96 4.53 -5.68
C LEU A 101 8.20 4.76 -4.82
N ALA A 102 8.06 5.14 -3.55
CA ALA A 102 9.18 5.53 -2.70
C ALA A 102 10.11 4.36 -2.33
N PRO A 103 11.42 4.58 -2.27
CA PRO A 103 12.35 3.62 -1.66
C PRO A 103 11.96 3.35 -0.19
N GLY A 104 11.81 2.06 0.16
CA GLY A 104 11.31 1.66 1.48
C GLY A 104 9.79 1.82 1.64
N GLY A 105 9.06 2.19 0.59
CA GLY A 105 7.61 2.27 0.56
C GLY A 105 6.92 0.92 0.34
N VAL A 106 5.68 0.95 -0.16
CA VAL A 106 4.78 -0.22 -0.22
C VAL A 106 5.40 -1.39 -0.99
N ASN A 107 5.87 -1.16 -2.22
CA ASN A 107 6.46 -2.22 -3.04
C ASN A 107 7.74 -2.80 -2.43
N THR A 108 8.55 -2.00 -1.74
CA THR A 108 9.73 -2.48 -1.01
C THR A 108 9.34 -3.36 0.17
N CYS A 109 8.33 -2.94 0.94
CA CYS A 109 7.81 -3.72 2.07
C CYS A 109 7.19 -5.04 1.60
N LEU A 110 6.47 -5.03 0.47
CA LEU A 110 5.91 -6.23 -0.15
C LEU A 110 7.03 -7.20 -0.57
N ALA A 111 8.08 -6.71 -1.24
CA ALA A 111 9.24 -7.52 -1.61
C ALA A 111 9.91 -8.18 -0.39
N ALA A 112 10.11 -7.41 0.68
CA ALA A 112 10.68 -7.91 1.93
C ALA A 112 9.76 -8.96 2.59
N ARG A 113 8.47 -8.74 2.60
CA ARG A 113 7.49 -9.66 3.16
C ARG A 113 7.44 -11.00 2.42
N LEU A 114 7.66 -10.98 1.10
CA LEU A 114 7.78 -12.18 0.26
C LEU A 114 9.15 -12.86 0.38
N GLY A 115 10.11 -12.29 1.11
CA GLY A 115 11.45 -12.84 1.28
C GLY A 115 12.33 -12.73 0.04
N LEU A 116 12.10 -11.73 -0.81
CA LEU A 116 12.88 -11.54 -2.03
C LEU A 116 14.23 -10.90 -1.75
N ALA A 117 15.27 -11.44 -2.35
CA ALA A 117 16.63 -10.87 -2.39
C ALA A 117 16.89 -10.19 -3.74
N ASN A 118 18.00 -9.42 -3.84
CA ASN A 118 18.42 -8.75 -5.07
C ASN A 118 17.30 -7.91 -5.72
N VAL A 119 16.56 -7.18 -4.88
CA VAL A 119 15.42 -6.37 -5.32
C VAL A 119 15.91 -5.21 -6.18
N ARG A 120 15.28 -5.05 -7.36
CA ARG A 120 15.58 -4.02 -8.35
C ARG A 120 14.33 -3.55 -9.08
N PRO A 121 14.36 -2.39 -9.75
CA PRO A 121 13.26 -1.93 -10.59
C PRO A 121 12.91 -2.95 -11.69
N LEU A 122 11.62 -3.17 -11.90
CA LEU A 122 11.07 -3.93 -13.03
C LEU A 122 10.49 -2.97 -14.08
N SER A 123 9.73 -1.97 -13.64
CA SER A 123 9.26 -0.86 -14.47
C SER A 123 9.45 0.47 -13.74
N ILE A 124 9.48 1.55 -14.51
CA ILE A 124 9.66 2.91 -14.02
C ILE A 124 8.45 3.73 -14.42
N ASP A 125 7.88 4.47 -13.47
CA ASP A 125 6.88 5.49 -13.75
C ASP A 125 7.56 6.66 -14.51
N PRO A 126 7.18 6.94 -15.77
CA PRO A 126 7.88 7.93 -16.56
C PRO A 126 7.83 9.36 -15.99
N PRO A 127 6.71 9.84 -15.42
CA PRO A 127 6.64 11.17 -14.84
C PRO A 127 7.57 11.38 -13.64
N SER A 128 7.61 10.44 -12.71
CA SER A 128 8.43 10.57 -11.49
C SER A 128 9.86 10.06 -11.65
N GLY A 129 10.10 9.16 -12.62
CA GLY A 129 11.37 8.44 -12.76
C GLY A 129 11.62 7.40 -11.66
N LEU A 130 10.62 7.10 -10.82
CA LEU A 130 10.71 6.14 -9.72
C LEU A 130 10.20 4.75 -10.14
N PRO A 131 10.63 3.67 -9.42
CA PRO A 131 10.15 2.33 -9.69
C PRO A 131 8.64 2.18 -9.42
N GLU A 132 7.87 1.84 -10.44
CA GLU A 132 6.45 1.53 -10.36
C GLU A 132 6.21 0.06 -9.98
N ALA A 133 7.07 -0.83 -10.49
CA ALA A 133 7.11 -2.23 -10.10
C ALA A 133 8.54 -2.65 -9.76
N LEU A 134 8.66 -3.62 -8.86
CA LEU A 134 9.94 -4.21 -8.46
C LEU A 134 10.03 -5.67 -8.90
N CYS A 135 11.24 -6.20 -8.99
CA CYS A 135 11.47 -7.64 -9.06
C CYS A 135 12.63 -8.04 -8.14
N GLY A 136 12.61 -9.30 -7.72
CA GLY A 136 13.64 -9.88 -6.87
C GLY A 136 13.65 -11.40 -6.98
N GLU A 137 14.50 -12.05 -6.21
CA GLU A 137 14.74 -13.48 -6.29
C GLU A 137 14.36 -14.20 -5.01
N LEU A 138 13.68 -15.33 -5.14
CA LEU A 138 13.46 -16.29 -4.05
C LEU A 138 14.79 -16.99 -3.71
N PRO A 139 14.97 -17.46 -2.46
CA PRO A 139 16.16 -18.23 -2.07
C PRO A 139 16.28 -19.58 -2.80
N ALA A 140 15.17 -20.17 -3.21
CA ALA A 140 15.09 -21.38 -4.03
C ALA A 140 13.91 -21.28 -5.01
N ALA A 141 14.00 -21.99 -6.15
CA ALA A 141 12.87 -22.07 -7.08
C ALA A 141 11.73 -22.88 -6.46
N MET A 142 10.49 -22.47 -6.73
CA MET A 142 9.25 -23.12 -6.27
C MET A 142 8.35 -23.43 -7.47
N GLU A 143 7.57 -24.52 -7.38
CA GLU A 143 6.51 -24.73 -8.35
C GLU A 143 5.42 -23.64 -8.22
N PRO A 144 4.70 -23.29 -9.31
CA PRO A 144 3.72 -22.19 -9.30
C PRO A 144 2.71 -22.24 -8.15
N ARG A 145 2.20 -23.45 -7.84
CA ARG A 145 1.26 -23.63 -6.72
C ARG A 145 1.92 -23.44 -5.35
N GLU A 146 3.15 -23.90 -5.20
CA GLU A 146 3.91 -23.72 -3.94
C GLU A 146 4.21 -22.24 -3.73
N PHE A 147 4.57 -21.52 -4.78
CA PHE A 147 4.77 -20.07 -4.73
C PHE A 147 3.47 -19.34 -4.36
N ALA A 148 2.33 -19.68 -4.95
CA ALA A 148 1.05 -19.09 -4.57
C ALA A 148 0.71 -19.34 -3.08
N LEU A 149 1.00 -20.51 -2.55
CA LEU A 149 0.86 -20.81 -1.12
C LEU A 149 1.86 -20.02 -0.25
N HIS A 150 3.10 -19.85 -0.73
CA HIS A 150 4.09 -19.01 -0.07
C HIS A 150 3.57 -17.56 0.05
N VAL A 151 3.07 -16.96 -1.03
CA VAL A 151 2.48 -15.62 -1.03
C VAL A 151 1.31 -15.54 -0.05
N LYS A 152 0.38 -16.51 -0.11
CA LYS A 152 -0.76 -16.58 0.83
C LYS A 152 -0.31 -16.51 2.28
N ASN A 153 0.68 -17.33 2.66
CA ASN A 153 1.17 -17.40 4.04
C ASN A 153 1.97 -16.16 4.43
N ALA A 154 2.80 -15.63 3.53
CA ALA A 154 3.61 -14.45 3.79
C ALA A 154 2.77 -13.19 4.03
N LEU A 155 1.62 -13.07 3.34
CA LEU A 155 0.72 -11.92 3.43
C LEU A 155 -0.49 -12.16 4.36
N ASP A 156 -0.57 -13.33 5.00
CA ASP A 156 -1.69 -13.73 5.87
C ASP A 156 -3.07 -13.58 5.18
N CYS A 157 -3.13 -14.04 3.91
CA CYS A 157 -4.36 -13.96 3.12
C CYS A 157 -5.27 -15.14 3.43
N GLU A 158 -6.60 -14.91 3.48
CA GLU A 158 -7.56 -16.02 3.55
C GLU A 158 -7.51 -16.89 2.29
N ARG A 159 -7.32 -16.26 1.12
CA ARG A 159 -7.16 -16.91 -0.18
C ARG A 159 -6.26 -16.12 -1.11
N VAL A 160 -5.72 -16.79 -2.13
CA VAL A 160 -5.10 -16.17 -3.31
C VAL A 160 -5.65 -16.85 -4.57
N GLU A 161 -5.71 -16.08 -5.66
CA GLU A 161 -5.95 -16.63 -7.00
C GLU A 161 -4.63 -16.65 -7.75
N PHE A 162 -4.42 -17.62 -8.63
CA PHE A 162 -3.20 -17.65 -9.43
C PHE A 162 -3.40 -18.33 -10.78
N THR A 163 -2.63 -17.88 -11.80
CA THR A 163 -2.51 -18.58 -13.09
C THR A 163 -1.38 -19.58 -13.02
N LYS A 164 -1.54 -20.71 -13.74
CA LYS A 164 -0.49 -21.73 -13.81
C LYS A 164 0.55 -21.30 -14.84
N GLY A 165 1.69 -20.80 -14.36
CA GLY A 165 2.83 -20.49 -15.21
C GLY A 165 3.47 -21.74 -15.83
N SER A 166 4.37 -21.50 -16.79
CA SER A 166 5.05 -22.56 -17.57
C SER A 166 6.37 -23.05 -16.97
N ALA A 167 6.88 -22.38 -15.92
CA ALA A 167 8.19 -22.68 -15.34
C ALA A 167 8.17 -22.54 -13.81
N PRO A 168 9.10 -23.23 -13.08
CA PRO A 168 9.34 -22.97 -11.68
C PRO A 168 9.71 -21.51 -11.43
N VAL A 169 9.20 -20.94 -10.34
CA VAL A 169 9.34 -19.53 -9.96
C VAL A 169 10.63 -19.31 -9.17
N ARG A 170 11.54 -18.51 -9.70
CA ARG A 170 12.76 -18.04 -9.04
C ARG A 170 12.79 -16.52 -8.95
N THR A 171 12.54 -15.86 -10.08
CA THR A 171 12.47 -14.39 -10.16
C THR A 171 11.01 -13.95 -10.14
N VAL A 172 10.69 -13.08 -9.20
CA VAL A 172 9.34 -12.59 -8.92
C VAL A 172 9.28 -11.10 -9.19
N GLY A 173 8.33 -10.68 -10.03
CA GLY A 173 7.94 -9.29 -10.15
C GLY A 173 6.77 -8.98 -9.19
N LEU A 174 6.62 -7.73 -8.81
CA LEU A 174 5.50 -7.30 -7.98
C LEU A 174 5.12 -5.83 -8.21
N CYS A 175 3.83 -5.56 -8.04
CA CYS A 175 3.26 -4.23 -7.89
C CYS A 175 2.02 -4.37 -7.00
N SER A 176 1.98 -3.64 -5.89
CA SER A 176 0.89 -3.69 -4.89
C SER A 176 -0.44 -3.19 -5.45
N GLY A 177 -1.51 -3.38 -4.70
CA GLY A 177 -2.83 -2.88 -5.05
C GLY A 177 -3.36 -3.38 -6.39
N ALA A 178 -3.84 -2.49 -7.23
CA ALA A 178 -4.35 -2.78 -8.58
C ALA A 178 -3.23 -2.78 -9.64
N GLY A 179 -2.06 -3.34 -9.32
CA GLY A 179 -0.82 -3.25 -10.10
C GLY A 179 -0.69 -4.24 -11.26
N ALA A 180 -1.74 -4.97 -11.67
CA ALA A 180 -1.65 -5.98 -12.74
C ALA A 180 -1.23 -5.40 -14.10
N PHE A 181 -1.41 -4.10 -14.33
CA PHE A 181 -0.97 -3.40 -15.55
C PHE A 181 0.56 -3.37 -15.70
N CYS A 182 1.32 -3.55 -14.61
CA CYS A 182 2.78 -3.66 -14.61
C CYS A 182 3.29 -5.06 -14.94
N MET A 183 2.41 -6.01 -15.23
CA MET A 183 2.77 -7.40 -15.50
C MET A 183 3.74 -7.52 -16.68
N PRO A 184 4.94 -8.11 -16.49
CA PRO A 184 5.95 -8.18 -17.53
C PRO A 184 5.75 -9.37 -18.46
N ASP A 185 6.34 -9.31 -19.65
CA ASP A 185 6.56 -10.49 -20.47
C ASP A 185 7.72 -11.33 -19.89
N PRO A 186 7.50 -12.61 -19.52
CA PRO A 186 8.54 -13.48 -18.97
C PRO A 186 9.75 -13.68 -19.86
N GLN A 187 9.54 -13.67 -21.18
CA GLN A 187 10.62 -13.93 -22.15
C GLN A 187 11.63 -12.78 -22.21
N THR A 188 11.17 -11.55 -22.01
CA THR A 188 12.03 -10.36 -22.07
C THR A 188 12.55 -9.94 -20.70
N SER A 189 11.77 -10.15 -19.65
CA SER A 189 12.12 -9.71 -18.29
C SER A 189 12.88 -10.75 -17.46
N GLY A 190 12.73 -12.04 -17.79
CA GLY A 190 13.23 -13.16 -16.99
C GLY A 190 12.43 -13.41 -15.71
N VAL A 191 11.25 -12.79 -15.55
CA VAL A 191 10.35 -12.95 -14.40
C VAL A 191 9.43 -14.15 -14.64
N GLN A 192 9.35 -15.10 -13.71
CA GLN A 192 8.47 -16.28 -13.84
C GLN A 192 7.14 -16.09 -13.11
N ALA A 193 7.09 -15.21 -12.10
CA ALA A 193 5.85 -14.90 -11.39
C ALA A 193 5.70 -13.40 -11.17
N PHE A 194 4.44 -12.95 -11.10
CA PHE A 194 4.10 -11.58 -10.74
C PHE A 194 3.07 -11.57 -9.63
N VAL A 195 3.29 -10.76 -8.58
CA VAL A 195 2.38 -10.62 -7.44
C VAL A 195 1.72 -9.26 -7.46
N THR A 196 0.40 -9.25 -7.34
CA THR A 196 -0.40 -8.01 -7.24
C THR A 196 -1.60 -8.22 -6.32
N GLY A 197 -2.26 -7.12 -5.94
CA GLY A 197 -3.49 -7.17 -5.13
C GLY A 197 -4.72 -7.53 -5.94
N GLU A 198 -4.86 -6.98 -7.15
CA GLU A 198 -6.04 -7.13 -7.99
C GLU A 198 -5.66 -7.39 -9.45
N ALA A 199 -6.46 -8.22 -10.12
CA ALA A 199 -6.36 -8.42 -11.56
C ALA A 199 -7.75 -8.63 -12.17
N LYS A 200 -7.95 -8.07 -13.36
CA LYS A 200 -9.15 -8.27 -14.16
C LYS A 200 -9.08 -9.58 -14.91
N HIS A 201 -10.23 -10.14 -15.30
CA HIS A 201 -10.30 -11.41 -16.02
C HIS A 201 -9.40 -11.47 -17.28
N HIS A 202 -9.33 -10.40 -18.06
CA HIS A 202 -8.47 -10.37 -19.25
C HIS A 202 -6.98 -10.35 -18.91
N GLU A 203 -6.57 -9.82 -17.75
CA GLU A 203 -5.19 -9.83 -17.26
C GLU A 203 -4.78 -11.24 -16.81
N LEU A 204 -5.71 -12.00 -16.19
CA LEU A 204 -5.51 -13.42 -15.88
C LEU A 204 -5.32 -14.24 -17.16
N LEU A 205 -6.16 -14.03 -18.19
CA LEU A 205 -6.02 -14.67 -19.49
C LEU A 205 -4.69 -14.31 -20.17
N ALA A 206 -4.29 -13.05 -20.10
CA ALA A 206 -3.01 -12.60 -20.65
C ALA A 206 -1.84 -13.29 -19.95
N ALA A 207 -1.83 -13.34 -18.61
CA ALA A 207 -0.80 -14.01 -17.83
C ALA A 207 -0.69 -15.50 -18.20
N GLU A 208 -1.81 -16.20 -18.30
CA GLU A 208 -1.85 -17.62 -18.71
C GLU A 208 -1.28 -17.81 -20.12
N SER A 209 -1.66 -16.94 -21.08
CA SER A 209 -1.22 -17.03 -22.47
C SER A 209 0.28 -16.87 -22.67
N ILE A 210 0.94 -16.07 -21.82
CA ILE A 210 2.40 -15.87 -21.84
C ILE A 210 3.16 -16.80 -20.90
N GLY A 211 2.45 -17.71 -20.21
CA GLY A 211 3.04 -18.67 -19.27
C GLY A 211 3.58 -18.06 -17.97
N LEU A 212 3.06 -16.91 -17.55
CA LEU A 212 3.42 -16.23 -16.29
C LEU A 212 2.56 -16.76 -15.14
N THR A 213 3.17 -17.02 -13.99
CA THR A 213 2.44 -17.24 -12.73
C THR A 213 2.01 -15.90 -12.15
N LEU A 214 0.80 -15.44 -12.46
CA LEU A 214 0.22 -14.27 -11.81
C LEU A 214 -0.45 -14.68 -10.51
N VAL A 215 -0.06 -14.08 -9.38
CA VAL A 215 -0.68 -14.30 -8.06
C VAL A 215 -1.42 -13.04 -7.64
N VAL A 216 -2.72 -13.17 -7.40
CA VAL A 216 -3.61 -12.09 -6.93
C VAL A 216 -3.90 -12.32 -5.45
N ALA A 217 -3.33 -11.46 -4.60
CA ALA A 217 -3.27 -11.69 -3.15
C ALA A 217 -4.20 -10.77 -2.34
N GLY A 218 -5.01 -9.95 -3.03
CA GLY A 218 -5.90 -8.98 -2.41
C GLY A 218 -5.25 -7.61 -2.17
N HIS A 219 -6.00 -6.56 -2.49
CA HIS A 219 -5.56 -5.16 -2.40
C HIS A 219 -5.00 -4.85 -1.01
N TYR A 220 -5.84 -5.02 0.02
CA TYR A 220 -5.47 -4.77 1.41
C TYR A 220 -4.17 -5.49 1.83
N HIS A 221 -4.04 -6.77 1.50
CA HIS A 221 -2.91 -7.59 1.96
C HIS A 221 -1.58 -7.22 1.31
N THR A 222 -1.62 -6.72 0.07
CA THR A 222 -0.40 -6.28 -0.65
C THR A 222 0.08 -4.90 -0.23
N GLU A 223 -0.78 -4.08 0.37
CA GLU A 223 -0.47 -2.70 0.76
C GLU A 223 -0.36 -2.49 2.27
N ALA A 224 -1.17 -3.17 3.09
CA ALA A 224 -1.11 -3.03 4.54
C ALA A 224 0.27 -3.42 5.13
N VAL A 225 1.10 -4.11 4.36
CA VAL A 225 2.50 -4.43 4.69
C VAL A 225 3.36 -3.20 4.96
N VAL A 226 2.97 -2.01 4.48
CA VAL A 226 3.70 -0.76 4.71
C VAL A 226 3.42 -0.14 6.09
N LEU A 227 2.26 -0.42 6.70
CA LEU A 227 1.86 0.24 7.94
C LEU A 227 2.86 0.05 9.11
N PRO A 228 3.45 -1.13 9.33
CA PRO A 228 4.52 -1.30 10.32
C PRO A 228 5.74 -0.44 10.06
N GLU A 229 6.16 -0.28 8.79
CA GLU A 229 7.30 0.55 8.40
C GLU A 229 7.00 2.04 8.62
N VAL A 230 5.80 2.51 8.22
CA VAL A 230 5.34 3.88 8.51
C VAL A 230 5.38 4.16 10.00
N ARG A 231 4.85 3.23 10.82
CA ARG A 231 4.88 3.36 12.28
C ARG A 231 6.30 3.45 12.81
N GLU A 232 7.19 2.58 12.36
CA GLU A 232 8.57 2.53 12.83
C GLU A 232 9.32 3.82 12.52
N ARG A 233 9.23 4.31 11.28
CA ARG A 233 9.88 5.55 10.84
C ARG A 233 9.36 6.78 11.60
N LEU A 234 8.04 6.92 11.71
CA LEU A 234 7.43 8.02 12.43
C LEU A 234 7.76 7.98 13.92
N SER A 235 7.72 6.80 14.56
CA SER A 235 8.08 6.66 15.97
C SER A 235 9.55 6.99 16.25
N LYS A 236 10.45 6.70 15.32
CA LYS A 236 11.86 7.10 15.43
C LYS A 236 12.06 8.60 15.27
N ALA A 237 11.33 9.22 14.34
CA ALA A 237 11.43 10.66 14.05
C ALA A 237 10.77 11.53 15.14
N PHE A 238 9.70 11.05 15.75
CA PHE A 238 8.89 11.77 16.73
C PHE A 238 8.66 10.93 17.99
N PRO A 239 9.69 10.72 18.81
CA PRO A 239 9.61 9.81 19.96
C PRO A 239 8.64 10.26 21.06
N GLU A 240 8.22 11.53 21.06
CA GLU A 240 7.22 12.09 21.97
C GLU A 240 5.76 11.86 21.51
N VAL A 241 5.56 11.35 20.28
CA VAL A 241 4.24 11.09 19.71
C VAL A 241 3.96 9.57 19.73
N THR A 242 2.75 9.21 20.12
CA THR A 242 2.29 7.81 20.08
C THR A 242 1.72 7.47 18.71
N PHE A 243 2.28 6.45 18.05
CA PHE A 243 1.80 5.94 16.77
C PHE A 243 1.26 4.52 16.92
N SER A 244 0.01 4.30 16.52
CA SER A 244 -0.63 2.98 16.51
C SER A 244 -1.31 2.70 15.19
N ILE A 245 -1.37 1.41 14.81
CA ILE A 245 -2.13 0.98 13.64
C ILE A 245 -3.58 0.74 14.10
N ALA A 246 -4.55 1.29 13.37
CA ALA A 246 -5.96 1.16 13.68
C ALA A 246 -6.42 -0.30 13.62
N ALA A 247 -7.09 -0.76 14.66
CA ALA A 247 -7.70 -2.09 14.70
C ALA A 247 -8.88 -2.21 13.70
N ALA A 248 -9.55 -1.08 13.40
CA ALA A 248 -10.59 -1.00 12.39
C ALA A 248 -10.05 -0.99 10.95
N SER A 249 -8.73 -0.83 10.74
CA SER A 249 -8.09 -0.95 9.42
C SER A 249 -7.89 -2.42 9.08
N ARG A 250 -8.82 -2.99 8.34
CA ARG A 250 -8.87 -4.42 8.02
C ARG A 250 -9.42 -4.64 6.61
N THR A 251 -9.16 -5.85 6.05
CA THR A 251 -9.77 -6.21 4.77
C THR A 251 -11.30 -6.08 4.82
N PRO A 252 -11.93 -5.47 3.81
CA PRO A 252 -13.40 -5.36 3.76
C PRO A 252 -14.08 -6.64 3.30
N SER A 253 -13.34 -7.61 2.75
CA SER A 253 -13.85 -8.86 2.17
C SER A 253 -13.42 -10.07 2.99
N HIS A 254 -14.29 -11.09 3.01
CA HIS A 254 -14.04 -12.39 3.62
C HIS A 254 -14.18 -13.49 2.57
N ALA A 255 -13.37 -14.55 2.68
CA ALA A 255 -13.49 -15.75 1.86
C ALA A 255 -14.30 -16.83 2.58
N VAL A 256 -15.00 -17.66 1.80
CA VAL A 256 -15.73 -18.87 2.26
C VAL A 256 -15.17 -20.11 1.62
#